data_47b4128bb6b07684e63af0a4422da2ed
#
_entry.id   47b4128bb6b07684e63af0a4422da2ed
#
_cell.length_a   1.000
_cell.length_b   1.000
_cell.length_c   1.000
_cell.angle_alpha   90.00
_cell.angle_beta   90.00
_cell.angle_gamma   90.00
#
_symmetry.space_group_name_H-M   'P 1'
#
loop_
_entity.id
_entity.type
_entity.pdbx_description
1 polymer ?
#
loop_
_entity_poly.entity_id
_entity_poly.type
_entity_poly.pdbx_seq_one_letter_code
_entity_poly.pdbx_strand_id
1 'polypeptide(L)'
;AYEWLSEMNETMDPAYVTDEVIDGMTNAEKDIAVMYSGDATNVLTENMDMSWVAPKQGTNVWIDAMVIPKNSNCPGLANKFIDYIISESVQSQNAEWVGYTPVDKSVEEELAGPDGEFFENPAFVPRTGYHLDETFHFDEQLKAKLSDLWNKVKVQ
;
A
#
# COMPACT_ATOMS: atom_id res chain seq x y z
N ALA A 1 16.83 -0.21 -15.59
CA ALA A 1 15.40 -0.43 -15.25
C ALA A 1 14.55 -0.67 -16.49
N TYR A 2 14.56 0.26 -17.49
CA TYR A 2 13.73 0.14 -18.70
C TYR A 2 13.97 -1.19 -19.46
N GLU A 3 15.21 -1.50 -19.79
CA GLU A 3 15.58 -2.74 -20.51
C GLU A 3 15.11 -3.99 -19.77
N TRP A 4 15.27 -4.02 -18.44
CA TRP A 4 14.81 -5.14 -17.61
C TRP A 4 13.28 -5.26 -17.58
N LEU A 5 12.56 -4.13 -17.49
CA LEU A 5 11.09 -4.13 -17.52
C LEU A 5 10.55 -4.54 -18.90
N SER A 6 11.23 -4.15 -19.99
CA SER A 6 10.86 -4.59 -21.34
C SER A 6 11.07 -6.10 -21.51
N GLU A 7 12.20 -6.63 -21.06
CA GLU A 7 12.48 -8.07 -21.09
C GLU A 7 11.46 -8.85 -20.23
N MET A 8 11.12 -8.34 -19.05
CA MET A 8 10.08 -8.92 -18.19
C MET A 8 8.72 -8.92 -18.91
N ASN A 9 8.35 -7.82 -19.56
CA ASN A 9 7.10 -7.72 -20.30
C ASN A 9 7.01 -8.76 -21.45
N GLU A 10 8.09 -8.95 -22.19
CA GLU A 10 8.17 -9.91 -23.28
C GLU A 10 8.16 -11.38 -22.81
N THR A 11 8.73 -11.66 -21.65
CA THR A 11 8.98 -13.04 -21.19
C THR A 11 7.94 -13.56 -20.20
N MET A 12 7.29 -12.69 -19.42
CA MET A 12 6.39 -13.07 -18.33
C MET A 12 4.92 -12.77 -18.59
N ASP A 13 4.59 -12.02 -19.64
CA ASP A 13 3.22 -11.59 -19.96
C ASP A 13 2.47 -11.04 -18.74
N PRO A 14 2.97 -9.97 -18.10
CA PRO A 14 2.40 -9.45 -16.88
C PRO A 14 1.05 -8.77 -17.14
N ALA A 15 0.10 -8.94 -16.22
CA ALA A 15 -1.12 -8.15 -16.19
C ALA A 15 -0.85 -6.79 -15.51
N TYR A 16 -1.20 -5.69 -16.16
CA TYR A 16 -1.13 -4.34 -15.59
C TYR A 16 -2.51 -3.93 -15.08
N VAL A 17 -2.71 -4.13 -13.81
CA VAL A 17 -3.98 -3.92 -13.11
C VAL A 17 -3.79 -2.92 -11.96
N THR A 18 -4.88 -2.49 -11.35
CA THR A 18 -4.90 -1.70 -10.13
C THR A 18 -5.55 -2.53 -9.00
N ASP A 19 -6.74 -2.20 -8.59
CA ASP A 19 -7.42 -2.88 -7.47
C ASP A 19 -7.82 -4.33 -7.79
N GLU A 20 -7.91 -4.69 -9.08
CA GLU A 20 -8.18 -6.06 -9.54
C GLU A 20 -7.09 -7.06 -9.11
N VAL A 21 -5.92 -6.58 -8.68
CA VAL A 21 -4.86 -7.42 -8.13
C VAL A 21 -5.30 -8.16 -6.87
N ILE A 22 -6.19 -7.58 -6.06
CA ILE A 22 -6.70 -8.20 -4.83
C ILE A 22 -7.43 -9.49 -5.18
N ASP A 23 -8.45 -9.41 -6.05
CA ASP A 23 -9.22 -10.58 -6.48
C ASP A 23 -8.34 -11.62 -7.17
N GLY A 24 -7.45 -11.19 -8.06
CA GLY A 24 -6.53 -12.06 -8.79
C GLY A 24 -5.59 -12.86 -7.88
N MET A 25 -5.07 -12.23 -6.83
CA MET A 25 -4.19 -12.90 -5.86
C MET A 25 -5.00 -13.75 -4.87
N THR A 26 -6.13 -13.25 -4.37
CA THR A 26 -7.01 -14.03 -3.49
C THR A 26 -7.46 -15.34 -4.13
N ASN A 27 -7.78 -15.29 -5.43
CA ASN A 27 -8.19 -16.48 -6.20
C ASN A 27 -7.01 -17.30 -6.77
N ALA A 28 -5.77 -16.94 -6.46
CA ALA A 28 -4.57 -17.60 -6.98
C ALA A 28 -4.50 -17.67 -8.53
N GLU A 29 -4.96 -16.61 -9.21
CA GLU A 29 -4.90 -16.51 -10.67
C GLU A 29 -3.48 -16.19 -11.18
N LYS A 30 -2.62 -15.64 -10.30
CA LYS A 30 -1.22 -15.35 -10.55
C LYS A 30 -0.35 -15.82 -9.38
N ASP A 31 0.88 -16.20 -9.69
CA ASP A 31 1.84 -16.70 -8.70
C ASP A 31 2.56 -15.57 -7.93
N ILE A 32 2.63 -14.37 -8.51
CA ILE A 32 3.33 -13.22 -7.93
C ILE A 32 2.67 -11.92 -8.37
N ALA A 33 2.60 -10.96 -7.44
CA ALA A 33 2.15 -9.60 -7.72
C ALA A 33 3.01 -8.56 -7.00
N VAL A 34 3.07 -7.35 -7.58
CA VAL A 34 3.54 -6.14 -6.89
C VAL A 34 2.29 -5.36 -6.50
N MET A 35 2.08 -5.17 -5.21
CA MET A 35 0.87 -4.55 -4.69
C MET A 35 1.15 -3.74 -3.42
N TYR A 36 0.19 -2.97 -2.98
CA TYR A 36 0.28 -2.21 -1.74
C TYR A 36 0.10 -3.12 -0.51
N SER A 37 0.67 -2.71 0.62
CA SER A 37 0.60 -3.50 1.85
C SER A 37 -0.82 -3.70 2.37
N GLY A 38 -1.70 -2.72 2.28
CA GLY A 38 -3.10 -2.87 2.69
C GLY A 38 -3.85 -3.89 1.84
N ASP A 39 -3.65 -3.86 0.53
CA ASP A 39 -4.23 -4.85 -0.38
C ASP A 39 -3.69 -6.26 -0.06
N ALA A 40 -2.39 -6.35 0.21
CA ALA A 40 -1.76 -7.62 0.61
C ALA A 40 -2.29 -8.12 1.97
N THR A 41 -2.56 -7.23 2.91
CA THR A 41 -3.20 -7.58 4.20
C THR A 41 -4.53 -8.30 3.96
N ASN A 42 -5.38 -7.74 3.09
CA ASN A 42 -6.67 -8.34 2.74
C ASN A 42 -6.50 -9.69 2.03
N VAL A 43 -5.57 -9.78 1.07
CA VAL A 43 -5.30 -11.05 0.38
C VAL A 43 -4.85 -12.13 1.35
N LEU A 44 -3.93 -11.83 2.28
CA LEU A 44 -3.41 -12.79 3.26
C LEU A 44 -4.46 -13.22 4.29
N THR A 45 -5.44 -12.38 4.58
CA THR A 45 -6.56 -12.72 5.45
C THR A 45 -7.50 -13.74 4.79
N GLU A 46 -7.71 -13.61 3.48
CA GLU A 46 -8.62 -14.49 2.73
C GLU A 46 -7.93 -15.73 2.14
N ASN A 47 -6.62 -15.64 1.82
CA ASN A 47 -5.85 -16.73 1.23
C ASN A 47 -4.52 -16.95 1.97
N MET A 48 -4.51 -17.89 2.90
CA MET A 48 -3.36 -18.23 3.74
C MET A 48 -2.22 -18.95 2.97
N ASP A 49 -2.43 -19.36 1.73
CA ASP A 49 -1.39 -19.96 0.88
C ASP A 49 -0.47 -18.89 0.24
N MET A 50 -0.87 -17.61 0.34
CA MET A 50 -0.07 -16.48 -0.11
C MET A 50 0.93 -16.02 0.97
N SER A 51 1.96 -15.30 0.57
CA SER A 51 2.90 -14.68 1.51
C SER A 51 3.35 -13.30 1.03
N TRP A 52 3.61 -12.42 2.00
CA TRP A 52 4.12 -11.07 1.76
C TRP A 52 5.62 -10.99 1.93
N VAL A 53 6.28 -10.33 1.00
CA VAL A 53 7.74 -10.11 1.05
C VAL A 53 8.07 -8.66 0.73
N ALA A 54 8.63 -7.96 1.70
CA ALA A 54 9.31 -6.69 1.43
C ALA A 54 10.72 -6.99 0.87
N PRO A 55 11.03 -6.58 -0.38
CA PRO A 55 12.27 -7.00 -1.05
C PRO A 55 13.53 -6.47 -0.36
N LYS A 56 14.63 -7.23 -0.47
CA LYS A 56 15.95 -6.86 0.06
C LYS A 56 16.55 -5.63 -0.62
N GLN A 57 16.11 -5.33 -1.83
CA GLN A 57 16.52 -4.16 -2.60
C GLN A 57 15.91 -2.86 -2.10
N GLY A 58 14.98 -2.94 -1.15
CA GLY A 58 14.21 -1.83 -0.64
C GLY A 58 12.84 -1.71 -1.31
N THR A 59 11.98 -0.93 -0.69
CA THR A 59 10.63 -0.65 -1.17
C THR A 59 10.27 0.81 -0.92
N ASN A 60 9.18 1.26 -1.52
CA ASN A 60 8.61 2.56 -1.21
C ASN A 60 7.91 2.54 0.14
N VAL A 61 8.10 3.61 0.90
CA VAL A 61 7.33 3.91 2.10
C VAL A 61 6.58 5.22 1.87
N TRP A 62 5.30 5.26 2.19
CA TRP A 62 4.50 6.49 2.09
C TRP A 62 3.57 6.63 3.30
N ILE A 63 3.08 7.81 3.48
CA ILE A 63 2.12 8.16 4.51
C ILE A 63 0.99 8.93 3.84
N ASP A 64 -0.22 8.42 3.94
CA ASP A 64 -1.41 9.15 3.51
C ASP A 64 -1.77 10.22 4.53
N ALA A 65 -2.13 11.39 4.06
CA ALA A 65 -2.42 12.53 4.90
C ALA A 65 -3.70 13.25 4.49
N MET A 66 -4.53 13.58 5.48
CA MET A 66 -5.64 14.50 5.29
C MET A 66 -5.17 15.93 5.46
N VAL A 67 -5.52 16.80 4.51
CA VAL A 67 -5.12 18.21 4.55
C VAL A 67 -6.33 19.13 4.42
N ILE A 68 -6.30 20.29 5.08
CA ILE A 68 -7.31 21.32 4.96
C ILE A 68 -6.76 22.44 4.06
N PRO A 69 -7.36 22.68 2.88
CA PRO A 69 -6.93 23.78 2.01
C PRO A 69 -6.98 25.13 2.72
N LYS A 70 -6.01 26.02 2.44
CA LYS A 70 -5.91 27.34 3.06
C LYS A 70 -7.16 28.21 2.86
N ASN A 71 -7.87 28.00 1.75
CA ASN A 71 -9.09 28.73 1.39
C ASN A 71 -10.38 27.96 1.73
N SER A 72 -10.32 26.99 2.64
CA SER A 72 -11.51 26.28 3.11
C SER A 72 -12.51 27.23 3.77
N ASN A 73 -13.79 27.10 3.41
CA ASN A 73 -14.85 27.88 4.03
C ASN A 73 -15.28 27.37 5.41
N CYS A 74 -14.91 26.13 5.75
CA CYS A 74 -15.31 25.47 6.99
C CYS A 74 -14.14 24.74 7.67
N PRO A 75 -13.00 25.41 7.98
CA PRO A 75 -11.83 24.73 8.54
C PRO A 75 -12.11 24.08 9.91
N GLY A 76 -12.97 24.69 10.72
CA GLY A 76 -13.36 24.12 12.01
C GLY A 76 -14.17 22.83 11.91
N LEU A 77 -15.01 22.68 10.88
CA LEU A 77 -15.72 21.42 10.62
C LEU A 77 -14.78 20.35 10.06
N ALA A 78 -13.86 20.77 9.18
CA ALA A 78 -12.84 19.85 8.64
C ALA A 78 -11.94 19.30 9.75
N ASN A 79 -11.50 20.11 10.71
CA ASN A 79 -10.77 19.63 11.87
C ASN A 79 -11.58 18.61 12.70
N LYS A 80 -12.85 18.89 12.98
CA LYS A 80 -13.72 17.94 13.70
C LYS A 80 -13.88 16.61 12.97
N PHE A 81 -13.93 16.63 11.63
CA PHE A 81 -13.97 15.42 10.83
C PHE A 81 -12.66 14.62 10.95
N ILE A 82 -11.52 15.30 10.85
CA ILE A 82 -10.21 14.67 11.05
C ILE A 82 -10.10 14.08 12.45
N ASP A 83 -10.47 14.85 13.50
CA ASP A 83 -10.47 14.37 14.89
C ASP A 83 -11.34 13.11 15.06
N TYR A 84 -12.48 13.05 14.37
CA TYR A 84 -13.34 11.87 14.38
C TYR A 84 -12.69 10.66 13.69
N ILE A 85 -12.12 10.86 12.50
CA ILE A 85 -11.48 9.78 11.72
C ILE A 85 -10.25 9.20 12.43
N ILE A 86 -9.49 10.03 13.15
CA ILE A 86 -8.32 9.58 13.90
C ILE A 86 -8.63 9.13 15.34
N SER A 87 -9.89 9.08 15.75
CA SER A 87 -10.24 8.47 17.04
C SER A 87 -10.03 6.97 17.04
N GLU A 88 -9.56 6.39 18.15
CA GLU A 88 -9.21 4.97 18.27
C GLU A 88 -10.25 4.03 17.66
N SER A 89 -11.53 4.18 18.07
CA SER A 89 -12.60 3.29 17.57
C SER A 89 -12.88 3.40 16.08
N VAL A 90 -12.64 4.58 15.48
CA VAL A 90 -12.83 4.78 14.04
C VAL A 90 -11.61 4.32 13.27
N GLN A 91 -10.41 4.55 13.80
CA GLN A 91 -9.18 4.02 13.20
C GLN A 91 -9.17 2.49 13.16
N SER A 92 -9.62 1.82 14.24
CA SER A 92 -9.76 0.36 14.28
C SER A 92 -10.66 -0.14 13.15
N GLN A 93 -11.89 0.39 13.05
CA GLN A 93 -12.83 0.01 12.00
C GLN A 93 -12.30 0.30 10.58
N ASN A 94 -11.64 1.44 10.40
CA ASN A 94 -11.04 1.77 9.11
C ASN A 94 -9.89 0.83 8.76
N ALA A 95 -9.01 0.52 9.71
CA ALA A 95 -7.88 -0.38 9.48
C ALA A 95 -8.36 -1.80 9.14
N GLU A 96 -9.37 -2.32 9.85
CA GLU A 96 -10.00 -3.61 9.55
C GLU A 96 -10.61 -3.65 8.14
N TRP A 97 -11.19 -2.54 7.69
CA TRP A 97 -11.81 -2.47 6.37
C TRP A 97 -10.80 -2.32 5.22
N VAL A 98 -9.77 -1.49 5.39
CA VAL A 98 -8.83 -1.16 4.30
C VAL A 98 -7.52 -1.94 4.36
N GLY A 99 -7.23 -2.64 5.46
CA GLY A 99 -6.01 -3.42 5.65
C GLY A 99 -4.73 -2.60 5.90
N TYR A 100 -4.81 -1.26 5.96
CA TYR A 100 -3.65 -0.41 6.19
C TYR A 100 -3.41 -0.13 7.67
N THR A 101 -2.12 -0.01 8.04
CA THR A 101 -1.68 0.31 9.39
C THR A 101 -2.23 1.67 9.84
N PRO A 102 -2.92 1.75 10.99
CA PRO A 102 -3.40 3.01 11.55
C PRO A 102 -2.25 3.86 12.07
N VAL A 103 -2.49 5.17 12.27
CA VAL A 103 -1.48 6.08 12.83
C VAL A 103 -1.36 5.97 14.34
N ASP A 104 -2.39 5.48 15.01
CA ASP A 104 -2.37 5.24 16.45
C ASP A 104 -1.74 3.88 16.75
N LYS A 105 -0.65 3.91 17.52
CA LYS A 105 0.11 2.71 17.84
C LYS A 105 -0.65 1.73 18.74
N SER A 106 -1.54 2.21 19.59
CA SER A 106 -2.37 1.34 20.43
C SER A 106 -3.35 0.53 19.59
N VAL A 107 -3.90 1.13 18.53
CA VAL A 107 -4.79 0.46 17.57
C VAL A 107 -4.01 -0.55 16.73
N GLU A 108 -2.80 -0.19 16.26
CA GLU A 108 -1.91 -1.14 15.57
C GLU A 108 -1.60 -2.36 16.45
N GLU A 109 -1.20 -2.12 17.72
CA GLU A 109 -0.85 -3.19 18.68
C GLU A 109 -2.07 -4.08 19.02
N GLU A 110 -3.27 -3.53 19.08
CA GLU A 110 -4.51 -4.29 19.28
C GLU A 110 -4.80 -5.18 18.06
N LEU A 111 -4.82 -4.62 16.86
CA LEU A 111 -5.16 -5.35 15.64
C LEU A 111 -4.10 -6.38 15.23
N ALA A 112 -2.82 -6.13 15.49
CA ALA A 112 -1.74 -7.06 15.23
C ALA A 112 -1.46 -8.03 16.40
N GLY A 113 -2.10 -7.83 17.56
CA GLY A 113 -1.94 -8.65 18.75
C GLY A 113 -2.55 -10.05 18.63
N PRO A 114 -2.33 -10.93 19.64
CA PRO A 114 -2.75 -12.34 19.57
C PRO A 114 -4.26 -12.57 19.35
N ASP A 115 -5.09 -11.61 19.75
CA ASP A 115 -6.55 -11.66 19.60
C ASP A 115 -7.05 -10.70 18.50
N GLY A 116 -6.13 -10.04 17.78
CA GLY A 116 -6.44 -9.05 16.74
C GLY A 116 -6.70 -9.68 15.37
N GLU A 117 -7.43 -8.95 14.53
CA GLU A 117 -7.81 -9.36 13.16
C GLU A 117 -6.59 -9.69 12.28
N PHE A 118 -5.50 -8.98 12.46
CA PHE A 118 -4.29 -9.11 11.64
C PHE A 118 -3.12 -9.75 12.39
N PHE A 119 -3.42 -10.63 13.35
CA PHE A 119 -2.38 -11.38 14.05
C PHE A 119 -1.53 -12.21 13.06
N GLU A 120 -0.21 -12.10 13.21
CA GLU A 120 0.78 -12.75 12.31
C GLU A 120 0.67 -12.35 10.83
N ASN A 121 -0.07 -11.28 10.47
CA ASN A 121 -0.11 -10.78 9.11
C ASN A 121 1.08 -9.84 8.84
N PRO A 122 2.11 -10.26 8.08
CA PRO A 122 3.33 -9.47 7.90
C PRO A 122 3.16 -8.26 6.99
N ALA A 123 2.04 -8.13 6.29
CA ALA A 123 1.74 -6.98 5.44
C ALA A 123 1.13 -5.84 6.24
N PHE A 124 0.43 -6.14 7.36
CA PHE A 124 -0.22 -5.14 8.19
C PHE A 124 0.77 -4.31 9.00
N VAL A 125 1.81 -4.94 9.56
CA VAL A 125 2.87 -4.21 10.30
C VAL A 125 4.08 -3.99 9.40
N PRO A 126 4.25 -2.78 8.85
CA PRO A 126 5.30 -2.52 7.87
C PRO A 126 6.70 -2.61 8.51
N ARG A 127 7.65 -3.06 7.73
CA ARG A 127 9.07 -2.98 8.08
C ARG A 127 9.47 -1.53 8.23
N THR A 128 10.11 -1.17 9.35
CA THR A 128 10.59 0.19 9.61
C THR A 128 12.11 0.25 9.71
N GLY A 129 12.69 1.38 9.32
CA GLY A 129 14.11 1.67 9.50
C GLY A 129 15.06 0.84 8.61
N TYR A 130 14.57 0.16 7.59
CA TYR A 130 15.45 -0.51 6.65
C TYR A 130 16.13 0.49 5.74
N HIS A 131 17.46 0.43 5.65
CA HIS A 131 18.30 1.45 5.05
C HIS A 131 18.16 1.63 3.52
N LEU A 132 17.48 0.70 2.84
CA LEU A 132 17.19 0.76 1.41
C LEU A 132 15.72 1.10 1.11
N ASP A 133 14.89 1.26 2.14
CA ASP A 133 13.52 1.72 1.96
C ASP A 133 13.51 3.25 1.82
N GLU A 134 12.80 3.76 0.83
CA GLU A 134 12.75 5.18 0.52
C GLU A 134 11.33 5.74 0.60
N THR A 135 11.21 6.91 1.19
CA THR A 135 9.93 7.64 1.18
C THR A 135 9.77 8.36 -0.16
N PHE A 136 8.57 8.36 -0.70
CA PHE A 136 8.26 9.12 -1.91
C PHE A 136 8.61 10.60 -1.76
N HIS A 137 9.28 11.14 -2.74
CA HIS A 137 9.52 12.56 -2.87
C HIS A 137 9.15 13.05 -4.28
N PHE A 138 8.69 14.28 -4.38
CA PHE A 138 8.27 14.85 -5.64
C PHE A 138 9.48 15.35 -6.44
N ASP A 139 9.64 14.81 -7.65
CA ASP A 139 10.56 15.30 -8.68
C ASP A 139 9.84 15.32 -10.03
N GLU A 140 9.55 16.52 -10.53
CA GLU A 140 8.78 16.71 -11.77
C GLU A 140 9.50 16.14 -13.00
N GLN A 141 10.80 16.28 -13.09
CA GLN A 141 11.58 15.80 -14.24
C GLN A 141 11.67 14.27 -14.22
N LEU A 142 11.91 13.71 -13.06
CA LEU A 142 11.92 12.25 -12.88
C LEU A 142 10.55 11.66 -13.18
N LYS A 143 9.47 12.26 -12.67
CA LYS A 143 8.09 11.83 -12.92
C LYS A 143 7.78 11.78 -14.42
N ALA A 144 8.10 12.84 -15.17
CA ALA A 144 7.86 12.90 -16.61
C ALA A 144 8.63 11.79 -17.35
N LYS A 145 9.91 11.60 -17.01
CA LYS A 145 10.74 10.54 -17.58
C LYS A 145 10.24 9.14 -17.26
N LEU A 146 9.84 8.88 -16.02
CA LEU A 146 9.29 7.58 -15.61
C LEU A 146 7.98 7.29 -16.33
N SER A 147 7.08 8.27 -16.45
CA SER A 147 5.82 8.12 -17.19
C SER A 147 6.04 7.78 -18.66
N ASP A 148 6.99 8.45 -19.32
CA ASP A 148 7.34 8.17 -20.72
C ASP A 148 7.91 6.75 -20.90
N LEU A 149 8.84 6.35 -20.04
CA LEU A 149 9.44 5.01 -20.08
C LEU A 149 8.43 3.91 -19.77
N TRP A 150 7.56 4.14 -18.78
CA TRP A 150 6.52 3.19 -18.40
C TRP A 150 5.49 2.96 -19.53
N ASN A 151 5.09 4.04 -20.18
CA ASN A 151 4.21 3.91 -21.36
C ASN A 151 4.87 3.10 -22.47
N LYS A 152 6.17 3.25 -22.71
CA LYS A 152 6.90 2.45 -23.70
C LYS A 152 6.97 0.97 -23.34
N VAL A 153 7.07 0.63 -22.05
CA VAL A 153 7.04 -0.79 -21.60
C VAL A 153 5.68 -1.42 -21.86
N LYS A 154 4.59 -0.72 -21.54
CA LYS A 154 3.22 -1.26 -21.66
C LYS A 154 2.70 -1.43 -23.10
N VAL A 155 3.33 -0.81 -24.09
CA VAL A 155 2.88 -0.82 -25.51
C VAL A 155 3.70 -1.81 -26.36
N GLN A 156 4.64 -2.52 -25.76
CA GLN A 156 5.39 -3.62 -26.38
C GLN A 156 4.59 -4.94 -26.30
#